data_476c002228ba3e532c37dcddbe06c322
#
_entry.id   476c002228ba3e532c37dcddbe06c322
#
_cell.length_a   1.000
_cell.length_b   1.000
_cell.length_c   1.000
_cell.angle_alpha   90.00
_cell.angle_beta   90.00
_cell.angle_gamma   90.00
#
_symmetry.space_group_name_H-M   'P 1'
#
loop_
_entity.id
_entity.type
_entity.pdbx_description
1 polymer ?
#
loop_
_entity_poly.entity_id
_entity_poly.type
_entity_poly.pdbx_seq_one_letter_code
_entity_poly.pdbx_strand_id
1 'polypeptide(L)'
;RYSTTGAANINNAQPLVLNYIKGTLALAHNGNLVNTAELRSELERTGAIFHTTTDSELIAYFIARERVNAHNVEEAILHTAKKIRGAYGLVIASPRKLIGVRDPLGLKPLCLGKRDGSYMIASESCALSAIGAEFIRDIRPGEIVTITKDGITSNCQLCQEKRAHCIFEYIYFARLDSTIDGINIYDARIR
;
A
#
# COMPACT_ATOMS: atom_id res chain seq x y z
N ARG A 1 14.00 -5.98 2.12
CA ARG A 1 12.67 -6.57 2.24
C ARG A 1 12.75 -7.96 2.86
N TYR A 2 11.93 -8.22 3.87
CA TYR A 2 11.66 -9.59 4.30
C TYR A 2 10.68 -10.23 3.32
N SER A 3 11.00 -11.43 2.85
CA SER A 3 10.13 -12.19 1.95
C SER A 3 9.06 -12.90 2.80
N THR A 4 7.89 -12.27 2.96
CA THR A 4 6.72 -12.90 3.61
C THR A 4 5.92 -13.72 2.63
N THR A 5 5.95 -13.35 1.34
CA THR A 5 5.29 -14.05 0.25
C THR A 5 6.27 -14.19 -0.92
N GLY A 6 6.39 -15.38 -1.47
CA GLY A 6 7.27 -15.69 -2.59
C GLY A 6 8.74 -15.96 -2.20
N ALA A 7 9.51 -16.42 -3.15
CA ALA A 7 10.92 -16.74 -2.97
C ALA A 7 11.78 -15.46 -2.86
N ALA A 8 12.94 -15.57 -2.21
CA ALA A 8 13.95 -14.52 -2.19
C ALA A 8 14.66 -14.47 -3.58
N ASN A 9 13.99 -13.84 -4.56
CA ASN A 9 14.47 -13.70 -5.94
C ASN A 9 14.43 -12.22 -6.32
N ILE A 10 15.37 -11.78 -7.17
CA ILE A 10 15.42 -10.41 -7.71
C ILE A 10 14.14 -10.02 -8.44
N ASN A 11 13.46 -10.97 -9.09
CA ASN A 11 12.18 -10.72 -9.75
C ASN A 11 11.06 -10.29 -8.78
N ASN A 12 11.22 -10.60 -7.49
CA ASN A 12 10.30 -10.19 -6.43
C ASN A 12 10.68 -8.85 -5.79
N ALA A 13 11.67 -8.13 -6.33
CA ALA A 13 12.08 -6.83 -5.83
C ALA A 13 10.97 -5.79 -6.03
N GLN A 14 10.90 -4.83 -5.13
CA GLN A 14 9.96 -3.71 -5.20
C GLN A 14 10.72 -2.38 -5.37
N PRO A 15 10.09 -1.40 -6.06
CA PRO A 15 8.74 -1.42 -6.61
C PRO A 15 8.62 -2.35 -7.81
N LEU A 16 7.48 -3.03 -7.94
CA LEU A 16 7.10 -3.74 -9.14
C LEU A 16 6.66 -2.73 -10.20
N VAL A 17 7.32 -2.72 -11.35
CA VAL A 17 7.00 -1.80 -12.45
C VAL A 17 6.36 -2.56 -13.59
N LEU A 18 5.19 -2.13 -14.01
CA LEU A 18 4.41 -2.71 -15.10
C LEU A 18 4.08 -1.66 -16.15
N ASN A 19 4.20 -2.05 -17.40
CA ASN A 19 3.69 -1.28 -18.54
C ASN A 19 2.41 -1.94 -19.05
N TYR A 20 1.37 -1.16 -19.21
CA TYR A 20 0.07 -1.62 -19.70
C TYR A 20 -0.57 -0.54 -20.58
N ILE A 21 -1.73 -0.83 -21.17
CA ILE A 21 -2.38 0.02 -22.18
C ILE A 21 -2.62 1.49 -21.75
N LYS A 22 -2.70 1.78 -20.45
CA LYS A 22 -2.88 3.16 -19.93
C LYS A 22 -1.55 3.82 -19.47
N GLY A 23 -0.41 3.18 -19.71
CA GLY A 23 0.92 3.70 -19.36
C GLY A 23 1.66 2.84 -18.35
N THR A 24 2.52 3.46 -17.56
CA THR A 24 3.34 2.79 -16.54
C THR A 24 2.70 2.89 -15.16
N LEU A 25 2.75 1.80 -14.42
CA LEU A 25 2.37 1.70 -13.01
C LEU A 25 3.56 1.12 -12.23
N ALA A 26 3.94 1.76 -11.13
CA ALA A 26 4.88 1.19 -10.16
C ALA A 26 4.14 0.95 -8.84
N LEU A 27 4.36 -0.21 -8.22
CA LEU A 27 3.67 -0.62 -6.99
C LEU A 27 4.67 -1.13 -5.96
N ALA A 28 4.59 -0.59 -4.76
CA ALA A 28 5.24 -1.13 -3.57
C ALA A 28 4.16 -1.58 -2.57
N HIS A 29 4.37 -2.73 -1.96
CA HIS A 29 3.43 -3.39 -1.06
C HIS A 29 4.13 -3.84 0.22
N ASN A 30 3.63 -3.38 1.35
CA ASN A 30 3.93 -3.91 2.67
C ASN A 30 2.70 -4.66 3.18
N GLY A 31 2.82 -5.96 3.36
CA GLY A 31 1.71 -6.78 3.82
C GLY A 31 1.67 -8.17 3.21
N ASN A 32 0.51 -8.79 3.34
CA ASN A 32 0.24 -10.12 2.79
C ASN A 32 -1.26 -10.32 2.59
N LEU A 33 -1.64 -10.82 1.41
CA LEU A 33 -3.02 -11.17 1.09
C LEU A 33 -3.34 -12.60 1.53
N VAL A 34 -4.57 -12.83 2.01
CA VAL A 34 -5.04 -14.14 2.46
C VAL A 34 -5.82 -14.90 1.38
N ASN A 35 -6.25 -14.23 0.31
CA ASN A 35 -6.99 -14.85 -0.81
C ASN A 35 -6.17 -14.94 -2.11
N THR A 36 -4.86 -15.05 -1.99
CA THR A 36 -3.91 -15.05 -3.12
C THR A 36 -4.19 -16.16 -4.13
N ALA A 37 -4.45 -17.40 -3.66
CA ALA A 37 -4.69 -18.54 -4.54
C ALA A 37 -5.97 -18.38 -5.39
N GLU A 38 -7.05 -17.89 -4.78
CA GLU A 38 -8.32 -17.58 -5.44
C GLU A 38 -8.12 -16.53 -6.54
N LEU A 39 -7.49 -15.41 -6.18
CA LEU A 39 -7.23 -14.29 -7.08
C LEU A 39 -6.31 -14.68 -8.24
N ARG A 40 -5.28 -15.49 -7.96
CA ARG A 40 -4.36 -15.97 -8.98
C ARG A 40 -5.08 -16.86 -10.00
N SER A 41 -5.87 -17.82 -9.52
CA SER A 41 -6.67 -18.69 -10.38
C SER A 41 -7.66 -17.89 -11.26
N GLU A 42 -8.28 -16.86 -10.73
CA GLU A 42 -9.17 -15.96 -11.51
C GLU A 42 -8.41 -15.29 -12.66
N LEU A 43 -7.22 -14.77 -12.40
CA LEU A 43 -6.41 -14.09 -13.42
C LEU A 43 -5.85 -15.07 -14.46
N GLU A 44 -5.34 -16.22 -14.04
CA GLU A 44 -4.79 -17.25 -14.94
C GLU A 44 -5.84 -17.79 -15.91
N ARG A 45 -7.09 -17.96 -15.47
CA ARG A 45 -8.21 -18.33 -16.37
C ARG A 45 -8.50 -17.30 -17.45
N THR A 46 -8.13 -16.05 -17.23
CA THR A 46 -8.26 -14.96 -18.21
C THR A 46 -6.97 -14.70 -19.00
N GLY A 47 -5.98 -15.58 -18.88
CA GLY A 47 -4.74 -15.54 -19.66
C GLY A 47 -3.63 -14.71 -19.02
N ALA A 48 -3.70 -14.36 -17.75
CA ALA A 48 -2.60 -13.67 -17.08
C ALA A 48 -1.40 -14.58 -16.91
N ILE A 49 -0.22 -14.07 -17.23
CA ILE A 49 1.08 -14.75 -17.07
C ILE A 49 1.85 -14.01 -15.97
N PHE A 50 2.20 -14.74 -14.91
CA PHE A 50 2.93 -14.19 -13.78
C PHE A 50 4.43 -14.40 -13.94
N HIS A 51 5.20 -13.34 -13.62
CA HIS A 51 6.65 -13.34 -13.64
C HIS A 51 7.25 -13.45 -12.24
N THR A 52 6.44 -13.20 -11.21
CA THR A 52 6.84 -13.24 -9.81
C THR A 52 6.03 -14.25 -9.02
N THR A 53 6.47 -14.54 -7.82
CA THR A 53 5.73 -15.38 -6.86
C THR A 53 5.05 -14.55 -5.77
N THR A 54 5.02 -13.20 -5.93
CA THR A 54 4.49 -12.28 -4.93
C THR A 54 3.01 -11.98 -5.16
N ASP A 55 2.30 -11.71 -4.08
CA ASP A 55 0.95 -11.17 -4.09
C ASP A 55 0.88 -9.73 -4.64
N SER A 56 2.00 -9.00 -4.61
CA SER A 56 2.10 -7.66 -5.19
C SER A 56 1.80 -7.63 -6.69
N GLU A 57 2.23 -8.66 -7.43
CA GLU A 57 1.93 -8.77 -8.86
C GLU A 57 0.45 -9.00 -9.12
N LEU A 58 -0.23 -9.78 -8.27
CA LEU A 58 -1.69 -9.94 -8.34
C LEU A 58 -2.42 -8.61 -8.19
N ILE A 59 -2.02 -7.81 -7.19
CA ILE A 59 -2.60 -6.48 -6.98
C ILE A 59 -2.42 -5.60 -8.22
N ALA A 60 -1.22 -5.58 -8.78
CA ALA A 60 -0.90 -4.78 -9.95
C ALA A 60 -1.70 -5.22 -11.19
N TYR A 61 -1.86 -6.53 -11.40
CA TYR A 61 -2.71 -7.08 -12.47
C TYR A 61 -4.18 -6.69 -12.31
N PHE A 62 -4.73 -6.79 -11.09
CA PHE A 62 -6.11 -6.36 -10.83
C PHE A 62 -6.30 -4.88 -11.11
N ILE A 63 -5.38 -4.03 -10.64
CA ILE A 63 -5.44 -2.59 -10.93
C ILE A 63 -5.39 -2.32 -12.42
N ALA A 64 -4.49 -2.97 -13.16
CA ALA A 64 -4.36 -2.81 -14.60
C ALA A 64 -5.64 -3.26 -15.33
N ARG A 65 -6.23 -4.39 -14.93
CA ARG A 65 -7.48 -4.93 -15.49
C ARG A 65 -8.67 -4.00 -15.22
N GLU A 66 -8.85 -3.59 -13.98
CA GLU A 66 -9.94 -2.68 -13.61
C GLU A 66 -9.80 -1.31 -14.30
N ARG A 67 -8.56 -0.85 -14.51
CA ARG A 67 -8.29 0.45 -15.15
C ARG A 67 -8.70 0.50 -16.63
N VAL A 68 -8.92 -0.62 -17.28
CA VAL A 68 -9.43 -0.68 -18.65
C VAL A 68 -10.78 0.02 -18.75
N ASN A 69 -11.66 -0.24 -17.79
CA ASN A 69 -13.05 0.25 -17.75
C ASN A 69 -13.28 1.41 -16.79
N ALA A 70 -12.41 1.59 -15.79
CA ALA A 70 -12.52 2.67 -14.80
C ALA A 70 -12.17 4.04 -15.43
N HIS A 71 -12.83 5.10 -14.97
CA HIS A 71 -12.58 6.47 -15.42
C HIS A 71 -11.16 6.96 -15.08
N ASN A 72 -10.66 6.56 -13.91
CA ASN A 72 -9.32 6.95 -13.43
C ASN A 72 -8.66 5.79 -12.67
N VAL A 73 -7.39 5.97 -12.26
CA VAL A 73 -6.63 4.94 -11.55
C VAL A 73 -7.14 4.74 -10.13
N GLU A 74 -7.66 5.78 -9.48
CA GLU A 74 -8.22 5.71 -8.12
C GLU A 74 -9.44 4.80 -8.05
N GLU A 75 -10.31 4.89 -9.06
CA GLU A 75 -11.49 4.01 -9.18
C GLU A 75 -11.05 2.55 -9.40
N ALA A 76 -10.06 2.32 -10.26
CA ALA A 76 -9.51 0.97 -10.47
C ALA A 76 -8.89 0.39 -9.18
N ILE A 77 -8.19 1.22 -8.42
CA ILE A 77 -7.63 0.84 -7.11
C ILE A 77 -8.76 0.53 -6.12
N LEU A 78 -9.81 1.35 -6.07
CA LEU A 78 -10.98 1.11 -5.23
C LEU A 78 -11.66 -0.21 -5.56
N HIS A 79 -11.86 -0.53 -6.84
CA HIS A 79 -12.43 -1.81 -7.26
C HIS A 79 -11.53 -2.99 -6.90
N THR A 80 -10.23 -2.83 -7.05
CA THR A 80 -9.23 -3.84 -6.64
C THR A 80 -9.26 -4.05 -5.12
N ALA A 81 -9.28 -2.97 -4.34
CA ALA A 81 -9.29 -3.02 -2.88
C ALA A 81 -10.55 -3.71 -2.30
N LYS A 82 -11.66 -3.70 -3.03
CA LYS A 82 -12.87 -4.47 -2.68
C LYS A 82 -12.72 -5.99 -2.89
N LYS A 83 -11.76 -6.42 -3.72
CA LYS A 83 -11.54 -7.85 -4.06
C LYS A 83 -10.43 -8.48 -3.22
N ILE A 84 -9.38 -7.74 -2.94
CA ILE A 84 -8.24 -8.23 -2.15
C ILE A 84 -8.60 -8.30 -0.67
N ARG A 85 -8.15 -9.37 0.01
CA ARG A 85 -8.33 -9.56 1.45
C ARG A 85 -6.99 -9.80 2.10
N GLY A 86 -6.75 -9.16 3.24
CA GLY A 86 -5.50 -9.27 4.00
C GLY A 86 -5.03 -7.95 4.56
N ALA A 87 -3.79 -7.93 5.01
CA ALA A 87 -3.13 -6.74 5.52
C ALA A 87 -2.29 -6.10 4.41
N TYR A 88 -2.49 -4.81 4.13
CA TYR A 88 -1.70 -4.13 3.11
C TYR A 88 -1.56 -2.63 3.35
N GLY A 89 -0.33 -2.14 3.15
CA GLY A 89 -0.03 -0.75 2.87
C GLY A 89 0.54 -0.67 1.46
N LEU A 90 -0.13 0.00 0.55
CA LEU A 90 0.30 0.13 -0.85
C LEU A 90 0.77 1.54 -1.14
N VAL A 91 1.87 1.64 -1.89
CA VAL A 91 2.28 2.88 -2.54
C VAL A 91 2.33 2.63 -4.04
N ILE A 92 1.53 3.39 -4.77
CA ILE A 92 1.35 3.23 -6.21
C ILE A 92 1.73 4.53 -6.90
N ALA A 93 2.65 4.45 -7.84
CA ALA A 93 3.04 5.58 -8.67
C ALA A 93 2.60 5.39 -10.11
N SER A 94 2.03 6.43 -10.67
CA SER A 94 1.76 6.59 -12.10
C SER A 94 2.44 7.87 -12.59
N PRO A 95 2.52 8.17 -13.91
CA PRO A 95 3.27 9.33 -14.40
C PRO A 95 2.91 10.69 -13.79
N ARG A 96 1.71 10.82 -13.21
CA ARG A 96 1.20 12.09 -12.68
C ARG A 96 0.66 12.02 -11.25
N LYS A 97 0.69 10.83 -10.61
CA LYS A 97 0.07 10.61 -9.31
C LYS A 97 0.91 9.68 -8.45
N LEU A 98 1.00 10.01 -7.17
CA LEU A 98 1.45 9.10 -6.11
C LEU A 98 0.25 8.79 -5.22
N ILE A 99 -0.03 7.51 -5.01
CA ILE A 99 -1.24 7.05 -4.33
C ILE A 99 -0.85 6.13 -3.18
N GLY A 100 -1.37 6.42 -1.98
CA GLY A 100 -1.26 5.56 -0.81
C GLY A 100 -2.60 4.88 -0.52
N VAL A 101 -2.56 3.59 -0.23
CA VAL A 101 -3.76 2.81 0.12
C VAL A 101 -3.47 2.01 1.37
N ARG A 102 -4.29 2.17 2.40
CA ARG A 102 -4.19 1.39 3.63
C ARG A 102 -5.34 0.39 3.72
N ASP A 103 -5.06 -0.82 4.19
CA ASP A 103 -6.10 -1.84 4.35
C ASP A 103 -7.24 -1.37 5.26
N PRO A 104 -8.49 -1.87 5.06
CA PRO A 104 -9.68 -1.37 5.77
C PRO A 104 -9.65 -1.58 7.28
N LEU A 105 -8.84 -2.50 7.80
CA LEU A 105 -8.66 -2.71 9.23
C LEU A 105 -7.51 -1.90 9.82
N GLY A 106 -6.60 -1.39 8.95
CA GLY A 106 -5.41 -0.64 9.37
C GLY A 106 -4.30 -1.50 9.95
N LEU A 107 -4.23 -2.78 9.54
CA LEU A 107 -3.24 -3.74 10.04
C LEU A 107 -1.80 -3.35 9.68
N LYS A 108 -1.60 -2.73 8.49
CA LYS A 108 -0.31 -2.21 8.10
C LYS A 108 -0.27 -0.69 8.25
N PRO A 109 0.80 -0.14 8.85
CA PRO A 109 0.94 1.29 8.97
C PRO A 109 1.25 1.94 7.61
N LEU A 110 0.75 3.15 7.44
CA LEU A 110 1.06 4.01 6.31
C LEU A 110 0.83 5.46 6.73
N CYS A 111 1.79 6.34 6.49
CA CYS A 111 1.73 7.72 6.91
C CYS A 111 2.09 8.70 5.81
N LEU A 112 1.63 9.92 5.99
CA LEU A 112 1.82 11.06 5.11
C LEU A 112 2.77 12.06 5.74
N GLY A 113 3.76 12.52 4.98
CA GLY A 113 4.67 13.59 5.37
C GLY A 113 4.80 14.66 4.30
N LYS A 114 5.49 15.74 4.64
CA LYS A 114 5.77 16.85 3.74
C LYS A 114 7.17 17.39 3.98
N ARG A 115 7.88 17.69 2.89
CA ARG A 115 9.16 18.38 2.91
C ARG A 115 9.29 19.29 1.69
N ASP A 116 9.72 20.52 1.89
CA ASP A 116 9.98 21.49 0.81
C ASP A 116 8.81 21.62 -0.19
N GLY A 117 7.57 21.64 0.34
CA GLY A 117 6.36 21.71 -0.46
C GLY A 117 5.90 20.38 -1.07
N SER A 118 6.73 19.34 -1.05
CA SER A 118 6.44 18.01 -1.63
C SER A 118 5.86 17.05 -0.59
N TYR A 119 4.82 16.31 -0.97
CA TYR A 119 4.22 15.29 -0.13
C TYR A 119 4.89 13.93 -0.31
N MET A 120 4.92 13.16 0.75
CA MET A 120 5.59 11.85 0.83
C MET A 120 4.71 10.84 1.53
N ILE A 121 4.87 9.57 1.15
CA ILE A 121 4.19 8.45 1.80
C ILE A 121 5.27 7.49 2.31
N ALA A 122 5.14 7.06 3.56
CA ALA A 122 6.03 6.09 4.18
C ALA A 122 5.22 5.08 5.01
N SER A 123 5.79 3.91 5.24
CA SER A 123 5.21 2.92 6.16
C SER A 123 5.35 3.33 7.62
N GLU A 124 6.39 4.12 7.96
CA GLU A 124 6.69 4.51 9.33
C GLU A 124 7.08 5.99 9.43
N SER A 125 6.70 6.65 10.52
CA SER A 125 7.01 8.06 10.78
C SER A 125 8.52 8.30 10.91
N CYS A 126 9.29 7.34 11.43
CA CYS A 126 10.74 7.45 11.52
C CYS A 126 11.41 7.62 10.14
N ALA A 127 10.85 7.05 9.08
CA ALA A 127 11.36 7.24 7.72
C ALA A 127 11.23 8.69 7.25
N LEU A 128 10.14 9.36 7.62
CA LEU A 128 9.94 10.80 7.36
C LEU A 128 10.92 11.64 8.16
N SER A 129 11.09 11.34 9.45
CA SER A 129 12.05 12.04 10.32
C SER A 129 13.48 11.90 9.82
N ALA A 130 13.88 10.72 9.35
CA ALA A 130 15.23 10.46 8.83
C ALA A 130 15.61 11.32 7.62
N ILE A 131 14.62 11.74 6.83
CA ILE A 131 14.84 12.63 5.67
C ILE A 131 14.51 14.09 5.98
N GLY A 132 14.20 14.43 7.24
CA GLY A 132 13.82 15.79 7.65
C GLY A 132 12.45 16.23 7.12
N ALA A 133 11.56 15.28 6.85
CA ALA A 133 10.17 15.57 6.47
C ALA A 133 9.28 15.72 7.71
N GLU A 134 8.35 16.65 7.65
CA GLU A 134 7.31 16.84 8.65
C GLU A 134 6.31 15.69 8.55
N PHE A 135 5.98 15.05 9.67
CA PHE A 135 4.87 14.11 9.77
C PHE A 135 3.54 14.88 9.78
N ILE A 136 2.65 14.60 8.85
CA ILE A 136 1.34 15.22 8.78
C ILE A 136 0.32 14.39 9.55
N ARG A 137 0.16 13.12 9.18
CA ARG A 137 -0.78 12.18 9.81
C ARG A 137 -0.59 10.77 9.31
N ASP A 138 -1.15 9.83 10.03
CA ASP A 138 -1.38 8.49 9.51
C ASP A 138 -2.47 8.51 8.42
N ILE A 139 -2.34 7.63 7.42
CA ILE A 139 -3.40 7.35 6.45
C ILE A 139 -4.43 6.47 7.17
N ARG A 140 -5.70 6.83 7.12
CA ARG A 140 -6.77 6.12 7.83
C ARG A 140 -6.94 4.70 7.29
N PRO A 141 -7.37 3.74 8.12
CA PRO A 141 -7.81 2.44 7.64
C PRO A 141 -8.86 2.56 6.53
N GLY A 142 -8.62 1.90 5.39
CA GLY A 142 -9.50 1.96 4.22
C GLY A 142 -9.39 3.24 3.37
N GLU A 143 -8.50 4.16 3.71
CA GLU A 143 -8.32 5.40 2.95
C GLU A 143 -7.42 5.18 1.73
N ILE A 144 -7.82 5.80 0.61
CA ILE A 144 -7.01 5.98 -0.59
C ILE A 144 -6.64 7.46 -0.68
N VAL A 145 -5.37 7.77 -0.49
CA VAL A 145 -4.82 9.13 -0.62
C VAL A 145 -4.17 9.27 -1.98
N THR A 146 -4.53 10.30 -2.72
CA THR A 146 -3.90 10.62 -4.02
C THR A 146 -3.21 11.96 -3.94
N ILE A 147 -1.94 11.98 -4.29
CA ILE A 147 -1.09 13.16 -4.39
C ILE A 147 -0.87 13.48 -5.86
N THR A 148 -1.12 14.71 -6.24
CA THR A 148 -0.89 15.26 -7.58
C THR A 148 -0.13 16.58 -7.47
N LYS A 149 0.21 17.19 -8.59
CA LYS A 149 0.77 18.55 -8.63
C LYS A 149 -0.19 19.60 -8.03
N ASP A 150 -1.49 19.33 -8.02
CA ASP A 150 -2.53 20.25 -7.56
C ASP A 150 -2.86 20.07 -6.05
N GLY A 151 -2.23 19.07 -5.40
CA GLY A 151 -2.39 18.81 -3.96
C GLY A 151 -2.79 17.36 -3.65
N ILE A 152 -3.47 17.19 -2.50
CA ILE A 152 -3.88 15.89 -1.97
C ILE A 152 -5.40 15.77 -2.02
N THR A 153 -5.86 14.59 -2.41
CA THR A 153 -7.26 14.18 -2.28
C THR A 153 -7.36 12.86 -1.53
N SER A 154 -8.47 12.67 -0.81
CA SER A 154 -8.77 11.46 -0.03
C SER A 154 -10.07 10.83 -0.50
N ASN A 155 -10.08 9.50 -0.63
CA ASN A 155 -11.29 8.70 -0.82
C ASN A 155 -11.42 7.74 0.37
N CYS A 156 -12.53 7.86 1.11
CA CYS A 156 -12.82 7.07 2.31
C CYS A 156 -13.98 6.07 2.11
N GLN A 157 -14.27 5.66 0.89
CA GLN A 157 -15.36 4.70 0.62
C GLN A 157 -15.16 3.32 1.26
N LEU A 158 -13.91 2.96 1.61
CA LEU A 158 -13.57 1.72 2.30
C LEU A 158 -13.27 1.94 3.78
N CYS A 159 -13.31 3.19 4.27
CA CYS A 159 -13.13 3.49 5.68
C CYS A 159 -14.29 2.91 6.49
N GLN A 160 -13.96 2.26 7.59
CA GLN A 160 -14.92 1.68 8.51
C GLN A 160 -14.52 1.99 9.96
N GLU A 161 -15.46 1.87 10.89
CA GLU A 161 -15.20 2.13 12.31
C GLU A 161 -14.35 1.03 12.95
N LYS A 162 -14.50 -0.21 12.47
CA LYS A 162 -13.74 -1.35 12.98
C LYS A 162 -12.28 -1.23 12.59
N ARG A 163 -11.41 -1.21 13.60
CA ARG A 163 -9.95 -1.22 13.45
C ARG A 163 -9.37 -2.46 14.07
N ALA A 164 -8.23 -2.89 13.57
CA ALA A 164 -7.44 -3.96 14.18
C ALA A 164 -5.96 -3.56 14.16
N HIS A 165 -5.23 -4.01 15.16
CA HIS A 165 -3.81 -3.77 15.27
C HIS A 165 -3.06 -5.10 15.15
N CYS A 166 -2.03 -5.11 14.32
CA CYS A 166 -1.12 -6.23 14.26
C CYS A 166 -0.11 -6.09 15.41
N ILE A 167 -0.17 -6.98 16.40
CA ILE A 167 0.74 -6.92 17.54
C ILE A 167 2.21 -6.97 17.12
N PHE A 168 2.53 -7.70 16.03
CA PHE A 168 3.89 -7.79 15.50
C PHE A 168 4.43 -6.46 14.96
N GLU A 169 3.57 -5.54 14.49
CA GLU A 169 4.01 -4.19 14.14
C GLU A 169 4.55 -3.47 15.37
N TYR A 170 3.90 -3.60 16.52
CA TYR A 170 4.29 -2.91 17.75
C TYR A 170 5.48 -3.56 18.44
N ILE A 171 5.55 -4.90 18.54
CA ILE A 171 6.58 -5.60 19.30
C ILE A 171 7.84 -5.91 18.50
N TYR A 172 7.76 -5.96 17.16
CA TYR A 172 8.87 -6.47 16.35
C TYR A 172 9.20 -5.62 15.11
N PHE A 173 8.22 -5.29 14.24
CA PHE A 173 8.54 -4.70 12.93
C PHE A 173 8.86 -3.22 13.00
N ALA A 174 8.02 -2.41 13.66
CA ALA A 174 8.21 -0.97 13.71
C ALA A 174 9.45 -0.59 14.52
N ARG A 175 10.11 0.48 14.10
CA ARG A 175 11.22 1.04 14.87
C ARG A 175 10.70 1.71 16.14
N LEU A 176 11.54 1.73 17.18
CA LEU A 176 11.20 2.31 18.49
C LEU A 176 10.86 3.80 18.43
N ASP A 177 11.48 4.51 17.49
CA ASP A 177 11.28 5.95 17.25
C ASP A 177 10.09 6.26 16.34
N SER A 178 9.30 5.24 15.97
CA SER A 178 8.08 5.40 15.18
C SER A 178 6.85 5.63 16.05
N THR A 179 5.86 6.31 15.44
CA THR A 179 4.49 6.43 15.97
C THR A 179 3.53 5.85 14.92
N ILE A 180 2.60 5.00 15.37
CA ILE A 180 1.57 4.37 14.54
C ILE A 180 0.22 4.65 15.17
N ASP A 181 -0.70 5.27 14.42
CA ASP A 181 -2.05 5.63 14.89
C ASP A 181 -2.04 6.38 16.24
N GLY A 182 -1.06 7.26 16.43
CA GLY A 182 -0.86 8.04 17.65
C GLY A 182 -0.20 7.29 18.81
N ILE A 183 0.15 6.02 18.65
CA ILE A 183 0.84 5.22 19.67
C ILE A 183 2.34 5.22 19.40
N ASN A 184 3.12 5.72 20.34
CA ASN A 184 4.57 5.63 20.29
C ASN A 184 5.02 4.19 20.52
N ILE A 185 5.89 3.67 19.66
CA ILE A 185 6.31 2.26 19.69
C ILE A 185 7.17 1.94 20.91
N TYR A 186 8.03 2.86 21.33
CA TYR A 186 8.81 2.68 22.56
C TYR A 186 7.90 2.50 23.77
N ASP A 187 6.89 3.38 23.93
CA ASP A 187 5.94 3.30 25.03
C ASP A 187 5.10 2.02 24.98
N ALA A 188 4.71 1.58 23.78
CA ALA A 188 3.95 0.36 23.60
C ALA A 188 4.73 -0.92 23.99
N ARG A 189 6.08 -0.88 23.92
CA ARG A 189 6.93 -2.04 24.27
C ARG A 189 7.31 -2.13 25.73
N ILE A 190 7.28 -1.02 26.45
CA ILE A 190 7.67 -1.00 27.89
C ILE A 190 6.48 -1.13 28.85
N ARG A 191 5.26 -1.04 28.34
CA ARG A 191 4.00 -1.23 29.10
C ARG A 191 3.49 -2.67 28.99
#